data_9300a0edaa20dc7068ff49cdc00431c9
#
_entry.id   9300a0edaa20dc7068ff49cdc00431c9
#
_cell.length_a   1.000
_cell.length_b   1.000
_cell.length_c   1.000
_cell.angle_alpha   90.00
_cell.angle_beta   90.00
_cell.angle_gamma   90.00
#
_symmetry.space_group_name_H-M   'P 1'
#
loop_
_entity.id
_entity.type
_entity.pdbx_description
1 polymer ?
#
loop_
_entity_poly.entity_id
_entity_poly.type
_entity_poly.pdbx_seq_one_letter_code
_entity_poly.pdbx_strand_id
1 'polypeptide(L)'
;MLHRSIMLHAEDRIHVLITRLRESAAPPERQALLDELTEIEASVHEVAHSVVDYQHVMDELDDNILVADKDEVVLYVNDAYIRHTGIAPEQILGKRITELLETGTYFTDPTVPEVIRSRKKVMKLSSMFGRPDSLGFVTGVPIFDDAGEIQYVVACNRGVS
;
A
#
# COMPACT_ATOMS: atom_id res chain seq x y z
N MET A 1 -0.04 6.76 0.72
CA MET A 1 0.10 8.13 0.18
C MET A 1 -0.56 8.32 -1.18
N LEU A 2 -0.35 7.43 -2.16
CA LEU A 2 -0.84 7.65 -3.52
C LEU A 2 -2.37 7.79 -3.60
N HIS A 3 -3.15 6.91 -2.96
CA HIS A 3 -4.62 6.93 -3.01
C HIS A 3 -5.21 8.17 -2.34
N ARG A 4 -4.73 8.52 -1.14
CA ARG A 4 -5.18 9.72 -0.43
C ARG A 4 -4.78 10.99 -1.17
N SER A 5 -3.58 11.04 -1.73
CA SER A 5 -3.13 12.17 -2.55
C SER A 5 -3.96 12.33 -3.83
N ILE A 6 -4.35 11.21 -4.47
CA ILE A 6 -5.24 11.23 -5.65
C ILE A 6 -6.64 11.72 -5.25
N MET A 7 -7.18 11.27 -4.12
CA MET A 7 -8.50 11.69 -3.63
C MET A 7 -8.52 13.17 -3.26
N LEU A 8 -7.53 13.66 -2.52
CA LEU A 8 -7.39 15.09 -2.19
C LEU A 8 -7.23 15.95 -3.46
N HIS A 9 -6.48 15.46 -4.45
CA HIS A 9 -6.33 16.17 -5.72
C HIS A 9 -7.64 16.20 -6.54
N ALA A 10 -8.45 15.15 -6.46
CA ALA A 10 -9.79 15.13 -7.05
C ALA A 10 -10.74 16.12 -6.34
N GLU A 11 -10.71 16.17 -5.01
CA GLU A 11 -11.46 17.10 -4.19
C GLU A 11 -11.15 18.55 -4.56
N ASP A 12 -9.88 18.93 -4.61
CA ASP A 12 -9.44 20.27 -5.01
C ASP A 12 -9.92 20.64 -6.41
N ARG A 13 -9.87 19.73 -7.37
CA ARG A 13 -10.34 19.96 -8.74
C ARG A 13 -11.84 20.16 -8.82
N ILE A 14 -12.61 19.38 -8.07
CA ILE A 14 -14.07 19.51 -7.99
C ILE A 14 -14.44 20.87 -7.39
N HIS A 15 -13.79 21.27 -6.30
CA HIS A 15 -14.00 22.56 -5.66
C HIS A 15 -13.73 23.74 -6.61
N VAL A 16 -12.65 23.68 -7.39
CA VAL A 16 -12.34 24.70 -8.41
C VAL A 16 -13.42 24.76 -9.50
N LEU A 17 -13.94 23.61 -9.94
CA LEU A 17 -15.00 23.56 -10.94
C LEU A 17 -16.32 24.16 -10.42
N ILE A 18 -16.70 23.84 -9.19
CA ILE A 18 -17.88 24.42 -8.52
C ILE A 18 -17.76 25.94 -8.43
N THR A 19 -16.58 26.44 -8.02
CA THR A 19 -16.33 27.89 -7.91
C THR A 19 -16.45 28.59 -9.26
N ARG A 20 -15.85 28.05 -10.32
CA ARG A 20 -15.95 28.59 -11.68
C ARG A 20 -17.37 28.55 -12.22
N LEU A 21 -18.13 27.50 -11.94
CA LEU A 21 -19.53 27.40 -12.33
C LEU A 21 -20.40 28.42 -11.59
N ARG A 22 -20.14 28.74 -10.34
CA ARG A 22 -20.84 29.77 -9.57
C ARG A 22 -20.62 31.19 -10.13
N GLU A 23 -19.45 31.47 -10.66
CA GLU A 23 -19.09 32.79 -11.21
C GLU A 23 -19.61 33.04 -12.64
N SER A 24 -20.02 31.99 -13.36
CA SER A 24 -20.51 32.08 -14.73
C SER A 24 -22.03 32.43 -14.78
N ALA A 25 -22.51 33.30 -15.65
CA ALA A 25 -23.96 33.71 -15.76
C ALA A 25 -24.87 32.53 -16.13
N ALA A 26 -26.05 32.46 -15.47
CA ALA A 26 -26.80 31.21 -15.30
C ALA A 26 -28.02 30.98 -16.20
N PRO A 27 -28.13 29.77 -16.80
CA PRO A 27 -29.42 29.11 -17.11
C PRO A 27 -29.79 28.07 -16.00
N PRO A 28 -31.08 27.62 -15.92
CA PRO A 28 -31.53 26.67 -14.88
C PRO A 28 -30.78 25.31 -14.86
N GLU A 29 -30.32 24.86 -16.02
CA GLU A 29 -29.48 23.62 -16.12
C GLU A 29 -28.18 23.68 -15.31
N ARG A 30 -27.64 24.87 -15.11
CA ARG A 30 -26.43 25.06 -14.33
C ARG A 30 -26.66 24.82 -12.85
N GLN A 31 -27.83 25.16 -12.30
CA GLN A 31 -28.07 24.89 -10.86
C GLN A 31 -28.11 23.41 -10.59
N ALA A 32 -28.72 22.60 -11.48
CA ALA A 32 -28.71 21.14 -11.34
C ALA A 32 -27.29 20.55 -11.39
N LEU A 33 -26.43 21.06 -12.28
CA LEU A 33 -25.03 20.64 -12.35
C LEU A 33 -24.23 21.03 -11.11
N LEU A 34 -24.49 22.20 -10.54
CA LEU A 34 -23.87 22.63 -9.29
C LEU A 34 -24.28 21.77 -8.11
N ASP A 35 -25.57 21.41 -8.03
CA ASP A 35 -26.08 20.54 -6.96
C ASP A 35 -25.46 19.15 -7.07
N GLU A 36 -25.39 18.58 -8.27
CA GLU A 36 -24.74 17.28 -8.51
C GLU A 36 -23.24 17.30 -8.18
N LEU A 37 -22.51 18.33 -8.59
CA LEU A 37 -21.09 18.48 -8.26
C LEU A 37 -20.86 18.67 -6.77
N THR A 38 -21.76 19.33 -6.05
CA THR A 38 -21.68 19.51 -4.60
C THR A 38 -21.92 18.19 -3.87
N GLU A 39 -22.84 17.33 -4.35
CA GLU A 39 -23.04 15.99 -3.81
C GLU A 39 -21.82 15.09 -4.03
N ILE A 40 -21.20 15.17 -5.22
CA ILE A 40 -19.96 14.43 -5.52
C ILE A 40 -18.82 14.93 -4.63
N GLU A 41 -18.66 16.24 -4.45
CA GLU A 41 -17.66 16.81 -3.53
C GLU A 41 -17.84 16.28 -2.11
N ALA A 42 -19.07 16.29 -1.58
CA ALA A 42 -19.39 15.78 -0.26
C ALA A 42 -19.06 14.28 -0.13
N SER A 43 -19.40 13.49 -1.14
CA SER A 43 -19.11 12.05 -1.15
C SER A 43 -17.61 11.75 -1.22
N VAL A 44 -16.86 12.50 -2.03
CA VAL A 44 -15.39 12.38 -2.13
C VAL A 44 -14.74 12.81 -0.81
N HIS A 45 -15.23 13.89 -0.21
CA HIS A 45 -14.75 14.38 1.09
C HIS A 45 -14.96 13.33 2.19
N GLU A 46 -16.16 12.76 2.28
CA GLU A 46 -16.48 11.72 3.26
C GLU A 46 -15.55 10.50 3.10
N VAL A 47 -15.35 10.01 1.88
CA VAL A 47 -14.44 8.88 1.62
C VAL A 47 -13.00 9.26 1.94
N ALA A 48 -12.53 10.46 1.58
CA ALA A 48 -11.15 10.89 1.84
C ALA A 48 -10.83 11.04 3.34
N HIS A 49 -11.84 11.41 4.16
CA HIS A 49 -11.65 11.69 5.60
C HIS A 49 -12.17 10.60 6.54
N SER A 50 -13.03 9.68 6.06
CA SER A 50 -13.54 8.57 6.88
C SER A 50 -12.66 7.32 6.82
N VAL A 51 -11.80 7.20 5.80
CA VAL A 51 -10.92 6.05 5.64
C VAL A 51 -9.71 6.22 6.55
N VAL A 52 -9.50 5.23 7.43
CA VAL A 52 -8.24 5.09 8.17
C VAL A 52 -7.09 5.10 7.16
N ASP A 53 -6.11 5.97 7.35
CA ASP A 53 -4.89 5.96 6.55
C ASP A 53 -4.05 4.74 6.94
N TYR A 54 -4.40 3.59 6.39
CA TYR A 54 -3.73 2.33 6.71
C TYR A 54 -2.24 2.37 6.40
N GLN A 55 -1.82 3.17 5.42
CA GLN A 55 -0.41 3.33 5.12
C GLN A 55 0.30 4.04 6.28
N HIS A 56 -0.26 5.14 6.76
CA HIS A 56 0.28 5.83 7.93
C HIS A 56 0.30 4.92 9.17
N VAL A 57 -0.78 4.15 9.39
CA VAL A 57 -0.80 3.17 10.49
C VAL A 57 0.32 2.13 10.35
N MET A 58 0.58 1.62 9.14
CA MET A 58 1.67 0.66 8.91
C MET A 58 3.05 1.29 9.09
N ASP A 59 3.23 2.57 8.72
CA ASP A 59 4.49 3.30 8.88
C ASP A 59 4.85 3.52 10.36
N GLU A 60 3.85 3.65 11.24
CA GLU A 60 4.05 3.80 12.69
C GLU A 60 4.35 2.46 13.42
N LEU A 61 4.25 1.32 12.74
CA LEU A 61 4.59 0.03 13.34
C LEU A 61 6.10 -0.20 13.35
N ASP A 62 6.59 -0.84 14.42
CA ASP A 62 8.01 -1.21 14.54
C ASP A 62 8.36 -2.49 13.77
N ASP A 63 7.37 -3.30 13.43
CA ASP A 63 7.57 -4.50 12.62
C ASP A 63 7.83 -4.10 11.16
N ASN A 64 8.75 -4.80 10.50
CA ASN A 64 9.01 -4.57 9.08
C ASN A 64 7.86 -5.14 8.24
N ILE A 65 7.20 -4.30 7.47
CA ILE A 65 6.09 -4.68 6.59
C ILE A 65 6.49 -4.50 5.14
N LEU A 66 6.20 -5.52 4.35
CA LEU A 66 6.29 -5.51 2.90
C LEU A 66 4.98 -6.03 2.32
N VAL A 67 4.45 -5.34 1.32
CA VAL A 67 3.27 -5.79 0.56
C VAL A 67 3.68 -6.04 -0.88
N ALA A 68 3.33 -7.21 -1.41
CA ALA A 68 3.51 -7.56 -2.81
C ALA A 68 2.18 -7.98 -3.45
N ASP A 69 2.09 -7.89 -4.77
CA ASP A 69 0.97 -8.42 -5.52
C ASP A 69 1.10 -9.93 -5.80
N LYS A 70 0.12 -10.48 -6.53
CA LYS A 70 0.08 -11.88 -6.95
C LYS A 70 1.23 -12.28 -7.89
N ASP A 71 1.88 -11.33 -8.53
CA ASP A 71 3.02 -11.52 -9.44
C ASP A 71 4.36 -11.27 -8.73
N GLU A 72 4.37 -11.23 -7.40
CA GLU A 72 5.52 -10.98 -6.51
C GLU A 72 6.11 -9.57 -6.62
N VAL A 73 5.42 -8.62 -7.26
CA VAL A 73 5.90 -7.25 -7.38
C VAL A 73 5.70 -6.52 -6.06
N VAL A 74 6.77 -5.93 -5.53
CA VAL A 74 6.72 -5.16 -4.29
C VAL A 74 5.98 -3.84 -4.52
N LEU A 75 4.87 -3.64 -3.82
CA LEU A 75 4.02 -2.46 -3.92
C LEU A 75 4.26 -1.45 -2.80
N TYR A 76 4.66 -1.94 -1.61
CA TYR A 76 4.82 -1.11 -0.44
C TYR A 76 5.81 -1.73 0.55
N VAL A 77 6.57 -0.87 1.21
CA VAL A 77 7.34 -1.17 2.43
C VAL A 77 7.14 -0.02 3.41
N ASN A 78 7.03 -0.35 4.71
CA ASN A 78 6.87 0.67 5.74
C ASN A 78 8.21 1.28 6.18
N ASP A 79 8.13 2.36 6.95
CA ASP A 79 9.30 3.06 7.47
C ASP A 79 10.20 2.19 8.34
N ALA A 80 9.63 1.26 9.12
CA ALA A 80 10.42 0.29 9.90
C ALA A 80 11.28 -0.60 8.99
N TYR A 81 10.72 -1.07 7.87
CA TYR A 81 11.47 -1.84 6.87
C TYR A 81 12.70 -1.09 6.39
N ILE A 82 12.53 0.20 6.03
CA ILE A 82 13.61 1.07 5.55
C ILE A 82 14.65 1.30 6.63
N ARG A 83 14.22 1.63 7.86
CA ARG A 83 15.13 1.88 9.00
C ARG A 83 15.99 0.65 9.33
N HIS A 84 15.40 -0.55 9.34
CA HIS A 84 16.09 -1.76 9.76
C HIS A 84 16.94 -2.39 8.67
N THR A 85 16.54 -2.27 7.40
CA THR A 85 17.28 -2.85 6.27
C THR A 85 18.31 -1.90 5.68
N GLY A 86 18.06 -0.60 5.76
CA GLY A 86 18.81 0.43 5.04
C GLY A 86 18.57 0.42 3.52
N ILE A 87 17.57 -0.34 3.05
CA ILE A 87 17.21 -0.42 1.63
C ILE A 87 16.30 0.74 1.28
N ALA A 88 16.71 1.58 0.33
CA ALA A 88 15.87 2.68 -0.15
C ALA A 88 14.65 2.14 -0.94
N PRO A 89 13.49 2.79 -0.82
CA PRO A 89 12.26 2.33 -1.51
C PRO A 89 12.45 2.13 -3.02
N GLU A 90 13.22 2.99 -3.67
CA GLU A 90 13.48 2.95 -5.11
C GLU A 90 14.26 1.69 -5.54
N GLN A 91 14.94 1.05 -4.60
CA GLN A 91 15.70 -0.16 -4.86
C GLN A 91 14.83 -1.41 -4.88
N ILE A 92 13.62 -1.36 -4.29
CA ILE A 92 12.77 -2.52 -4.07
C ILE A 92 11.35 -2.36 -4.66
N LEU A 93 10.77 -1.16 -4.62
CA LEU A 93 9.42 -0.92 -5.14
C LEU A 93 9.36 -1.17 -6.66
N GLY A 94 8.28 -1.83 -7.08
CA GLY A 94 8.04 -2.18 -8.47
C GLY A 94 8.88 -3.34 -9.00
N LYS A 95 9.73 -3.96 -8.16
CA LYS A 95 10.55 -5.12 -8.55
C LYS A 95 9.96 -6.42 -8.03
N ARG A 96 10.24 -7.51 -8.71
CA ARG A 96 9.83 -8.85 -8.28
C ARG A 96 10.73 -9.39 -7.17
N ILE A 97 10.14 -10.04 -6.18
CA ILE A 97 10.89 -10.68 -5.08
C ILE A 97 11.91 -11.70 -5.60
N THR A 98 11.52 -12.52 -6.59
CA THR A 98 12.42 -13.49 -7.24
C THR A 98 13.61 -12.83 -7.91
N GLU A 99 13.44 -11.71 -8.61
CA GLU A 99 14.53 -10.94 -9.21
C GLU A 99 15.49 -10.38 -8.13
N LEU A 100 14.93 -9.89 -7.03
CA LEU A 100 15.71 -9.37 -5.91
C LEU A 100 16.50 -10.47 -5.18
N LEU A 101 15.96 -11.70 -5.15
CA LEU A 101 16.67 -12.88 -4.64
C LEU A 101 17.92 -13.21 -5.46
N GLU A 102 17.82 -13.15 -6.79
CA GLU A 102 18.93 -13.47 -7.69
C GLU A 102 20.12 -12.52 -7.48
N THR A 103 19.88 -11.29 -7.03
CA THR A 103 20.96 -10.36 -6.69
C THR A 103 21.71 -10.76 -5.42
N GLY A 104 21.14 -11.64 -4.58
CA GLY A 104 21.72 -12.09 -3.31
C GLY A 104 21.82 -11.01 -2.23
N THR A 105 21.26 -9.83 -2.47
CA THR A 105 21.49 -8.64 -1.62
C THR A 105 20.37 -8.41 -0.62
N TYR A 106 19.12 -8.76 -0.96
CA TYR A 106 17.94 -8.28 -0.23
C TYR A 106 17.23 -9.33 0.62
N PHE A 107 17.20 -10.59 0.15
CA PHE A 107 16.45 -11.67 0.80
C PHE A 107 17.29 -12.96 0.81
N THR A 108 17.14 -13.76 1.87
CA THR A 108 17.71 -15.12 1.94
C THR A 108 16.64 -16.19 1.79
N ASP A 109 15.44 -15.97 2.32
CA ASP A 109 14.32 -16.93 2.27
C ASP A 109 12.98 -16.18 2.38
N PRO A 110 12.51 -15.52 1.30
CA PRO A 110 11.28 -14.75 1.33
C PRO A 110 10.05 -15.66 1.45
N THR A 111 9.05 -15.21 2.21
CA THR A 111 7.79 -15.94 2.37
C THR A 111 6.80 -15.71 1.22
N VAL A 112 6.92 -14.60 0.47
CA VAL A 112 5.97 -14.20 -0.56
C VAL A 112 5.77 -15.26 -1.65
N PRO A 113 6.82 -15.83 -2.30
CA PRO A 113 6.63 -16.87 -3.31
C PRO A 113 5.97 -18.13 -2.76
N GLU A 114 6.26 -18.48 -1.51
CA GLU A 114 5.65 -19.65 -0.88
C GLU A 114 4.19 -19.44 -0.54
N VAL A 115 3.82 -18.24 -0.08
CA VAL A 115 2.41 -17.86 0.18
C VAL A 115 1.61 -17.92 -1.11
N ILE A 116 2.13 -17.37 -2.21
CA ILE A 116 1.45 -17.39 -3.52
C ILE A 116 1.20 -18.84 -3.96
N ARG A 117 2.23 -19.68 -3.87
CA ARG A 117 2.14 -21.09 -4.27
C ARG A 117 1.20 -21.90 -3.39
N SER A 118 1.28 -21.73 -2.06
CA SER A 118 0.51 -22.53 -1.10
C SER A 118 -0.89 -21.97 -0.85
N ARG A 119 -1.12 -20.69 -1.15
CA ARG A 119 -2.35 -19.94 -0.83
C ARG A 119 -2.67 -19.94 0.67
N LYS A 120 -1.67 -20.10 1.53
CA LYS A 120 -1.80 -20.20 2.98
C LYS A 120 -0.83 -19.25 3.66
N LYS A 121 -1.17 -18.89 4.91
CA LYS A 121 -0.22 -18.23 5.79
C LYS A 121 1.02 -19.10 5.96
N VAL A 122 2.19 -18.49 5.77
CA VAL A 122 3.50 -19.10 5.99
C VAL A 122 4.21 -18.36 7.11
N MET A 123 4.83 -19.11 8.01
CA MET A 123 5.68 -18.53 9.06
C MET A 123 6.99 -19.31 9.12
N LYS A 124 8.09 -18.59 9.12
CA LYS A 124 9.43 -19.13 9.17
C LYS A 124 10.25 -18.41 10.23
N LEU A 125 11.20 -19.12 10.83
CA LEU A 125 12.32 -18.51 11.54
C LEU A 125 13.46 -18.34 10.53
N SER A 126 13.89 -17.12 10.30
CA SER A 126 14.91 -16.81 9.29
C SER A 126 15.93 -15.82 9.84
N SER A 127 17.12 -15.80 9.24
CA SER A 127 18.09 -14.74 9.51
C SER A 127 17.56 -13.42 8.95
N MET A 128 17.64 -12.37 9.78
CA MET A 128 17.19 -11.03 9.41
C MET A 128 18.20 -10.37 8.48
N PHE A 129 17.77 -10.02 7.26
CA PHE A 129 18.55 -9.17 6.33
C PHE A 129 19.98 -9.64 6.08
N GLY A 130 20.19 -10.95 5.90
CA GLY A 130 21.52 -11.50 5.67
C GLY A 130 22.48 -11.42 6.86
N ARG A 131 21.98 -11.12 8.05
CA ARG A 131 22.74 -11.14 9.30
C ARG A 131 22.53 -12.47 10.01
N PRO A 132 23.51 -13.42 9.97
CA PRO A 132 23.36 -14.75 10.58
C PRO A 132 23.04 -14.72 12.07
N ASP A 133 23.48 -13.68 12.76
CA ASP A 133 23.35 -13.52 14.21
C ASP A 133 22.01 -12.89 14.64
N SER A 134 21.21 -12.45 13.66
CA SER A 134 19.90 -11.82 13.90
C SER A 134 18.80 -12.71 13.39
N LEU A 135 18.14 -13.44 14.30
CA LEU A 135 16.99 -14.28 13.96
C LEU A 135 15.69 -13.50 14.13
N GLY A 136 14.72 -13.79 13.30
CA GLY A 136 13.39 -13.23 13.39
C GLY A 136 12.33 -14.14 12.79
N PHE A 137 11.09 -13.95 13.25
CA PHE A 137 9.94 -14.57 12.63
C PHE A 137 9.51 -13.76 11.40
N VAL A 138 9.52 -14.42 10.24
CA VAL A 138 8.96 -13.88 9.01
C VAL A 138 7.62 -14.56 8.78
N THR A 139 6.56 -13.75 8.72
CA THR A 139 5.20 -14.22 8.49
C THR A 139 4.70 -13.65 7.18
N GLY A 140 4.29 -14.50 6.24
CA GLY A 140 3.59 -14.12 5.02
C GLY A 140 2.11 -14.46 5.12
N VAL A 141 1.22 -13.55 4.76
CA VAL A 141 -0.24 -13.70 4.81
C VAL A 141 -0.85 -13.36 3.46
N PRO A 142 -1.63 -14.26 2.82
CA PRO A 142 -2.36 -13.94 1.62
C PRO A 142 -3.59 -13.09 1.94
N ILE A 143 -3.83 -12.08 1.13
CA ILE A 143 -5.07 -11.30 1.11
C ILE A 143 -5.80 -11.66 -0.18
N PHE A 144 -7.02 -12.13 -0.05
CA PHE A 144 -7.85 -12.58 -1.17
C PHE A 144 -8.83 -11.49 -1.59
N ASP A 145 -9.14 -11.44 -2.87
CA ASP A 145 -10.25 -10.66 -3.41
C ASP A 145 -11.60 -11.39 -3.25
N ASP A 146 -12.67 -10.76 -3.68
CA ASP A 146 -14.03 -11.31 -3.60
C ASP A 146 -14.23 -12.56 -4.47
N ALA A 147 -13.38 -12.79 -5.47
CA ALA A 147 -13.36 -14.00 -6.29
C ALA A 147 -12.55 -15.13 -5.65
N GLY A 148 -11.91 -14.88 -4.51
CA GLY A 148 -11.06 -15.82 -3.80
C GLY A 148 -9.66 -15.96 -4.41
N GLU A 149 -9.25 -15.06 -5.30
CA GLU A 149 -7.88 -15.01 -5.82
C GLU A 149 -6.97 -14.14 -4.94
N ILE A 150 -5.67 -14.45 -4.91
CA ILE A 150 -4.72 -13.63 -4.16
C ILE A 150 -4.63 -12.26 -4.81
N GLN A 151 -5.01 -11.23 -4.06
CA GLN A 151 -4.85 -9.84 -4.44
C GLN A 151 -3.50 -9.30 -3.99
N TYR A 152 -3.13 -9.57 -2.72
CA TYR A 152 -1.87 -9.16 -2.12
C TYR A 152 -1.30 -10.25 -1.23
N VAL A 153 -0.01 -10.16 -0.96
CA VAL A 153 0.68 -10.87 0.12
C VAL A 153 1.31 -9.83 1.03
N VAL A 154 1.01 -9.92 2.32
CA VAL A 154 1.66 -9.09 3.35
C VAL A 154 2.72 -9.93 4.03
N ALA A 155 3.97 -9.52 3.95
CA ALA A 155 5.07 -10.10 4.70
C ALA A 155 5.43 -9.19 5.89
N CYS A 156 5.42 -9.78 7.08
CA CYS A 156 5.80 -9.10 8.32
C CYS A 156 7.01 -9.80 8.92
N ASN A 157 7.99 -9.02 9.36
CA ASN A 157 9.22 -9.53 9.94
C ASN A 157 9.47 -8.87 11.29
N ARG A 158 9.53 -9.70 12.35
CA ARG A 158 9.80 -9.29 13.72
C ARG A 158 11.08 -9.94 14.23
N GLY A 159 12.03 -9.12 14.66
CA GLY A 159 13.24 -9.60 15.34
C GLY A 159 12.88 -10.31 16.65
N VAL A 160 13.59 -11.40 16.94
CA VAL A 160 13.58 -12.02 18.26
C VAL A 160 14.77 -11.45 19.01
N SER A 161 14.51 -10.53 19.94
CA SER A 161 15.51 -9.96 20.85
C SER A 161 15.80 -10.92 22.02
#